data_72ef5560c60985f120205d79f9f6bae0
#
_entry.id   72ef5560c60985f120205d79f9f6bae0
#
_cell.length_a   1.000
_cell.length_b   1.000
_cell.length_c   1.000
_cell.angle_alpha   90.00
_cell.angle_beta   90.00
_cell.angle_gamma   90.00
#
_symmetry.space_group_name_H-M   'P 1'
#
loop_
_entity.id
_entity.type
_entity.pdbx_description
1 polymer ?
#
loop_
_entity_poly.entity_id
_entity_poly.type
_entity_poly.pdbx_seq_one_letter_code
_entity_poly.pdbx_strand_id
1 'polypeptide(L)'
;MNPETRNLVAAISLSMAVLIGYQLLFVDPKKDQIIQDNVVNNLSDNSNIPIPSNDNSLTVTSEDNKTENFKNVPRVLLNSNETSGSISLKGARIDDITLTQYRETLDADSSLINLLLKSNEKNPYFIEHGWSSPDGLKVPNGKTLWKSSKNLLSPDTSITLSWDNGEGIIFYQDISVDDTFMFTINQRVKNNTNNAVTLYPYGLIRRTGEPETTKFFVLHEGPLGVFDGTLSEKSYEDLAEAGQKGINIKPAESGGWTGLTDKYWMTALLPDQNEKYSFTYRYLNSSGGQYQTDFLGKAVKIQANSEGNFLSRSFAGAKRLALFDDYEERFNVKHFDLAIDFGWFYFLTKPFFYALSWANDYLGNFGLAILAITVLVKIVFFPLANKSYKSMAKMRNLSPEIQKLRERVGDDRQKLN
;
A
#
# COMPACT_ATOMS: atom_id res chain seq x y z
N MET A 1 -23.38 -47.47 5.86
CA MET A 1 -22.42 -46.50 5.29
C MET A 1 -21.07 -47.24 5.16
N ASN A 2 -20.55 -47.31 3.96
CA ASN A 2 -19.29 -48.01 3.68
C ASN A 2 -18.15 -47.34 4.46
N PRO A 3 -17.16 -48.08 5.03
CA PRO A 3 -16.06 -47.47 5.79
C PRO A 3 -15.29 -46.40 4.99
N GLU A 4 -15.19 -46.52 3.67
CA GLU A 4 -14.58 -45.52 2.80
C GLU A 4 -15.42 -44.22 2.76
N THR A 5 -16.75 -44.35 2.64
CA THR A 5 -17.66 -43.19 2.65
C THR A 5 -17.65 -42.51 4.01
N ARG A 6 -17.52 -43.28 5.10
CA ARG A 6 -17.41 -42.73 6.46
C ARG A 6 -16.10 -41.97 6.67
N ASN A 7 -14.99 -42.49 6.16
CA ASN A 7 -13.69 -41.82 6.23
C ASN A 7 -13.64 -40.57 5.34
N LEU A 8 -14.26 -40.62 4.15
CA LEU A 8 -14.40 -39.45 3.28
C LEU A 8 -15.27 -38.35 3.94
N VAL A 9 -16.43 -38.74 4.49
CA VAL A 9 -17.30 -37.82 5.21
C VAL A 9 -16.60 -37.26 6.45
N ALA A 10 -15.85 -38.09 7.20
CA ALA A 10 -15.06 -37.63 8.35
C ALA A 10 -13.94 -36.64 7.93
N ALA A 11 -13.26 -36.91 6.80
CA ALA A 11 -12.21 -36.00 6.30
C ALA A 11 -12.81 -34.66 5.83
N ILE A 12 -13.94 -34.68 5.11
CA ILE A 12 -14.67 -33.48 4.67
C ILE A 12 -15.19 -32.70 5.89
N SER A 13 -15.78 -33.42 6.86
CA SER A 13 -16.30 -32.79 8.09
C SER A 13 -15.17 -32.17 8.93
N LEU A 14 -14.02 -32.81 9.01
CA LEU A 14 -12.84 -32.27 9.71
C LEU A 14 -12.28 -31.03 8.99
N SER A 15 -12.19 -31.08 7.67
CA SER A 15 -11.77 -29.93 6.86
C SER A 15 -12.75 -28.75 7.01
N MET A 16 -14.04 -29.06 7.00
CA MET A 16 -15.09 -28.05 7.19
C MET A 16 -15.07 -27.49 8.62
N ALA A 17 -14.84 -28.32 9.64
CA ALA A 17 -14.70 -27.89 11.01
C ALA A 17 -13.46 -27.00 11.22
N VAL A 18 -12.36 -27.28 10.55
CA VAL A 18 -11.15 -26.44 10.57
C VAL A 18 -11.44 -25.08 9.88
N LEU A 19 -12.12 -25.07 8.74
CA LEU A 19 -12.52 -23.84 8.05
C LEU A 19 -13.51 -23.00 8.85
N ILE A 20 -14.52 -23.64 9.43
CA ILE A 20 -15.52 -22.97 10.29
C ILE A 20 -14.84 -22.49 11.59
N GLY A 21 -13.98 -23.29 12.19
CA GLY A 21 -13.21 -22.89 13.37
C GLY A 21 -12.29 -21.71 13.09
N TYR A 22 -11.67 -21.67 11.92
CA TYR A 22 -10.88 -20.53 11.47
C TYR A 22 -11.75 -19.28 11.28
N GLN A 23 -12.90 -19.41 10.60
CA GLN A 23 -13.84 -18.29 10.43
C GLN A 23 -14.38 -17.76 11.75
N LEU A 24 -14.68 -18.62 12.71
CA LEU A 24 -15.20 -18.22 14.02
C LEU A 24 -14.14 -17.60 14.97
N LEU A 25 -12.87 -18.01 14.81
CA LEU A 25 -11.80 -17.58 15.71
C LEU A 25 -10.99 -16.40 15.14
N PHE A 26 -10.95 -16.25 13.82
CA PHE A 26 -10.05 -15.30 13.15
C PHE A 26 -10.74 -14.35 12.17
N VAL A 27 -11.99 -14.61 11.78
CA VAL A 27 -12.77 -13.74 10.90
C VAL A 27 -13.99 -13.22 11.69
N ASP A 28 -14.01 -11.92 11.94
CA ASP A 28 -15.15 -11.26 12.60
C ASP A 28 -16.23 -10.97 11.55
N PRO A 29 -17.35 -11.72 11.50
CA PRO A 29 -18.34 -11.61 10.41
C PRO A 29 -19.11 -10.28 10.39
N LYS A 30 -18.90 -9.41 11.37
CA LYS A 30 -19.52 -8.07 11.40
C LYS A 30 -18.71 -6.98 10.68
N LYS A 31 -17.43 -7.22 10.37
CA LYS A 31 -16.60 -6.19 9.71
C LYS A 31 -16.81 -6.10 8.20
N ASP A 32 -17.05 -7.21 7.52
CA ASP A 32 -17.20 -7.21 6.05
C ASP A 32 -18.52 -6.60 5.57
N GLN A 33 -19.60 -6.68 6.37
CA GLN A 33 -20.89 -6.06 6.02
C GLN A 33 -20.91 -4.53 6.24
N ILE A 34 -20.14 -4.01 7.18
CA ILE A 34 -20.10 -2.58 7.49
C ILE A 34 -19.39 -1.77 6.40
N ILE A 35 -18.44 -2.38 5.70
CA ILE A 35 -17.69 -1.70 4.63
C ILE A 35 -18.56 -1.54 3.37
N GLN A 36 -19.42 -2.50 3.04
CA GLN A 36 -20.30 -2.40 1.87
C GLN A 36 -21.52 -1.48 2.11
N ASP A 37 -22.10 -1.47 3.31
CA ASP A 37 -23.29 -0.64 3.62
C ASP A 37 -22.92 0.85 3.85
N ASN A 38 -21.70 1.18 4.30
CA ASN A 38 -21.26 2.57 4.45
C ASN A 38 -20.91 3.26 3.12
N VAL A 39 -20.69 2.51 2.06
CA VAL A 39 -20.38 3.06 0.72
C VAL A 39 -21.62 3.66 0.03
N VAL A 40 -22.83 3.22 0.35
CA VAL A 40 -24.05 3.56 -0.43
C VAL A 40 -24.94 4.63 0.22
N ASN A 41 -24.94 4.80 1.55
CA ASN A 41 -26.03 5.55 2.22
C ASN A 41 -25.68 6.93 2.80
N ASN A 42 -24.45 7.49 2.62
CA ASN A 42 -24.11 8.83 3.13
C ASN A 42 -23.83 9.86 2.03
N LEU A 43 -24.63 9.87 0.96
CA LEU A 43 -24.46 10.81 -0.16
C LEU A 43 -25.20 12.14 0.01
N SER A 44 -25.78 12.44 1.18
CA SER A 44 -26.64 13.62 1.31
C SER A 44 -26.18 14.75 2.20
N ASP A 45 -25.02 14.67 2.90
CA ASP A 45 -24.68 15.75 3.82
C ASP A 45 -23.20 16.10 3.89
N ASN A 46 -22.53 16.46 2.78
CA ASN A 46 -21.28 17.22 2.85
C ASN A 46 -20.89 17.82 1.49
N SER A 47 -21.69 18.74 0.97
CA SER A 47 -21.38 19.52 -0.24
C SER A 47 -20.19 20.49 -0.09
N ASN A 48 -19.57 20.59 1.08
CA ASN A 48 -18.51 21.58 1.40
C ASN A 48 -17.17 20.97 1.83
N ILE A 49 -16.95 19.65 1.71
CA ILE A 49 -15.63 19.07 2.00
C ILE A 49 -14.76 19.28 0.76
N PRO A 50 -13.64 20.04 0.88
CA PRO A 50 -12.77 20.30 -0.27
C PRO A 50 -12.09 19.02 -0.73
N ILE A 51 -12.06 18.80 -2.04
CA ILE A 51 -11.35 17.67 -2.66
C ILE A 51 -9.86 18.00 -2.70
N PRO A 52 -8.96 17.11 -2.23
CA PRO A 52 -7.53 17.29 -2.36
C PRO A 52 -7.13 17.56 -3.83
N SER A 53 -6.36 18.63 -4.05
CA SER A 53 -5.88 19.05 -5.38
C SER A 53 -6.98 19.23 -6.42
N ASN A 54 -7.83 20.22 -6.21
CA ASN A 54 -8.70 20.75 -7.26
C ASN A 54 -7.88 21.56 -8.27
N ASP A 55 -6.97 20.93 -8.97
CA ASP A 55 -6.47 21.46 -10.25
C ASP A 55 -7.58 21.29 -11.28
N ASN A 56 -8.62 22.13 -11.20
CA ASN A 56 -9.63 22.31 -12.24
C ASN A 56 -9.01 22.78 -13.58
N SER A 57 -7.69 22.81 -13.70
CA SER A 57 -6.96 23.23 -14.88
C SER A 57 -6.42 22.07 -15.71
N LEU A 58 -6.84 20.83 -15.45
CA LEU A 58 -6.58 19.69 -16.35
C LEU A 58 -7.76 19.36 -17.27
N THR A 59 -8.80 20.20 -17.34
CA THR A 59 -9.55 20.35 -18.58
C THR A 59 -8.60 21.01 -19.57
N VAL A 60 -7.88 20.21 -20.33
CA VAL A 60 -7.26 20.63 -21.56
C VAL A 60 -8.41 21.04 -22.50
N THR A 61 -8.85 22.28 -22.38
CA THR A 61 -9.42 22.96 -23.55
C THR A 61 -8.28 23.02 -24.54
N SER A 62 -8.52 22.48 -25.72
CA SER A 62 -7.57 22.24 -26.80
C SER A 62 -6.96 23.51 -27.43
N GLU A 63 -6.81 24.60 -26.69
CA GLU A 63 -6.33 25.89 -27.21
C GLU A 63 -5.13 26.52 -26.48
N ASP A 64 -4.62 25.96 -25.39
CA ASP A 64 -3.37 26.42 -24.79
C ASP A 64 -2.19 25.49 -25.10
N ASN A 65 -1.81 25.40 -26.38
CA ASN A 65 -0.53 24.91 -26.86
C ASN A 65 0.63 25.90 -26.54
N LYS A 66 0.74 26.35 -25.31
CA LYS A 66 1.99 26.86 -24.76
C LYS A 66 2.64 25.70 -24.01
N THR A 67 3.60 25.06 -24.67
CA THR A 67 4.62 24.20 -24.07
C THR A 67 5.17 24.92 -22.83
N GLU A 68 4.58 24.68 -21.64
CA GLU A 68 5.16 25.15 -20.40
C GLU A 68 6.58 24.59 -20.35
N ASN A 69 7.56 25.48 -20.22
CA ASN A 69 8.98 25.13 -20.18
C ASN A 69 9.27 24.37 -18.88
N PHE A 70 8.96 23.06 -18.84
CA PHE A 70 9.29 22.18 -17.71
C PHE A 70 10.82 21.97 -17.53
N LYS A 71 11.61 22.40 -18.50
CA LYS A 71 13.08 22.24 -18.47
C LYS A 71 13.80 23.01 -17.35
N ASN A 72 13.15 24.00 -16.72
CA ASN A 72 13.78 24.90 -15.76
C ASN A 72 13.03 25.00 -14.42
N VAL A 73 12.27 23.96 -14.00
CA VAL A 73 11.65 23.96 -12.66
C VAL A 73 12.77 23.80 -11.60
N PRO A 74 12.91 24.74 -10.65
CA PRO A 74 13.89 24.59 -9.58
C PRO A 74 13.61 23.34 -8.73
N ARG A 75 14.66 22.65 -8.30
CA ARG A 75 14.58 21.40 -7.56
C ARG A 75 15.55 21.39 -6.38
N VAL A 76 15.22 20.64 -5.35
CA VAL A 76 16.11 20.27 -4.25
C VAL A 76 16.64 18.87 -4.52
N LEU A 77 17.94 18.68 -4.50
CA LEU A 77 18.56 17.36 -4.65
C LEU A 77 18.24 16.47 -3.46
N LEU A 78 18.01 15.20 -3.71
CA LEU A 78 17.85 14.15 -2.70
C LEU A 78 19.03 13.18 -2.79
N ASN A 79 19.65 12.90 -1.65
CA ASN A 79 20.68 11.89 -1.54
C ASN A 79 20.59 11.21 -0.16
N SER A 80 20.19 9.96 -0.13
CA SER A 80 20.24 9.08 1.04
C SER A 80 21.02 7.81 0.72
N ASN A 81 21.15 6.89 1.66
CA ASN A 81 21.91 5.66 1.45
C ASN A 81 21.24 4.76 0.38
N GLU A 82 19.91 4.76 0.31
CA GLU A 82 19.17 3.85 -0.56
C GLU A 82 18.34 4.57 -1.63
N THR A 83 18.23 5.90 -1.55
CA THR A 83 17.49 6.71 -2.53
C THR A 83 18.27 7.91 -3.01
N SER A 84 18.14 8.22 -4.29
CA SER A 84 18.66 9.44 -4.90
C SER A 84 17.58 10.06 -5.80
N GLY A 85 17.75 11.34 -6.14
CA GLY A 85 16.80 12.01 -7.01
C GLY A 85 16.64 13.49 -6.66
N SER A 86 15.40 13.98 -6.70
CA SER A 86 15.12 15.38 -6.37
C SER A 86 13.64 15.66 -6.08
N ILE A 87 13.37 16.75 -5.35
CA ILE A 87 12.03 17.27 -5.05
C ILE A 87 11.79 18.50 -5.91
N SER A 88 10.66 18.55 -6.60
CA SER A 88 10.23 19.71 -7.39
C SER A 88 9.79 20.86 -6.48
N LEU A 89 10.31 22.07 -6.69
CA LEU A 89 9.78 23.26 -6.03
C LEU A 89 8.46 23.75 -6.63
N LYS A 90 8.04 23.25 -7.81
CA LYS A 90 6.69 23.47 -8.33
C LYS A 90 5.77 22.39 -7.75
N GLY A 91 4.83 22.82 -6.92
CA GLY A 91 3.89 21.95 -6.22
C GLY A 91 4.47 21.24 -4.98
N ALA A 92 5.73 21.44 -4.65
CA ALA A 92 6.45 20.73 -3.58
C ALA A 92 6.35 19.19 -3.73
N ARG A 93 6.47 18.69 -4.95
CA ARG A 93 6.26 17.27 -5.29
C ARG A 93 7.52 16.44 -5.08
N ILE A 94 7.34 15.29 -4.44
CA ILE A 94 8.33 14.21 -4.45
C ILE A 94 8.02 13.41 -5.72
N ASP A 95 8.76 13.66 -6.80
CA ASP A 95 8.46 13.17 -8.15
C ASP A 95 9.68 12.68 -8.94
N ASP A 96 10.78 12.40 -8.25
CA ASP A 96 12.04 11.94 -8.85
C ASP A 96 12.79 11.12 -7.81
N ILE A 97 12.47 9.83 -7.73
CA ILE A 97 13.08 8.90 -6.76
C ILE A 97 13.64 7.71 -7.51
N THR A 98 14.95 7.52 -7.40
CA THR A 98 15.68 6.37 -7.90
C THR A 98 16.17 5.52 -6.72
N LEU A 99 15.94 4.22 -6.77
CA LEU A 99 16.40 3.25 -5.78
C LEU A 99 17.82 2.81 -6.09
N THR A 100 18.80 3.26 -5.29
CA THR A 100 20.24 3.11 -5.60
C THR A 100 20.76 1.67 -5.51
N GLN A 101 20.04 0.82 -4.77
CA GLN A 101 20.42 -0.59 -4.54
C GLN A 101 19.70 -1.58 -5.48
N TYR A 102 18.83 -1.09 -6.38
CA TYR A 102 17.99 -1.95 -7.19
C TYR A 102 18.07 -1.59 -8.67
N ARG A 103 18.14 -2.63 -9.51
CA ARG A 103 18.24 -2.53 -10.95
C ARG A 103 17.05 -3.19 -11.65
N GLU A 104 16.78 -2.81 -12.88
CA GLU A 104 15.69 -3.36 -13.70
C GLU A 104 15.93 -4.84 -14.04
N THR A 105 17.19 -5.22 -14.26
CA THR A 105 17.58 -6.61 -14.53
C THR A 105 18.75 -7.03 -13.64
N LEU A 106 19.14 -8.31 -13.69
CA LEU A 106 20.29 -8.84 -12.94
C LEU A 106 21.65 -8.43 -13.54
N ASP A 107 21.66 -7.79 -14.70
CA ASP A 107 22.90 -7.31 -15.32
C ASP A 107 23.48 -6.12 -14.56
N ALA A 108 24.79 -6.15 -14.34
CA ALA A 108 25.48 -5.11 -13.57
C ALA A 108 25.38 -3.71 -14.22
N ASP A 109 25.20 -3.63 -15.52
CA ASP A 109 25.08 -2.38 -16.29
C ASP A 109 23.63 -1.96 -16.53
N SER A 110 22.64 -2.70 -16.00
CA SER A 110 21.23 -2.36 -16.11
C SER A 110 20.90 -1.07 -15.37
N SER A 111 19.92 -0.33 -15.87
CA SER A 111 19.42 0.91 -15.26
C SER A 111 18.95 0.68 -13.83
N LEU A 112 19.09 1.69 -12.98
CA LEU A 112 18.51 1.69 -11.64
C LEU A 112 16.99 1.85 -11.74
N ILE A 113 16.28 1.37 -10.74
CA ILE A 113 14.83 1.52 -10.65
C ILE A 113 14.46 2.98 -10.37
N ASN A 114 13.77 3.61 -11.31
CA ASN A 114 13.14 4.91 -11.14
C ASN A 114 11.70 4.71 -10.64
N LEU A 115 11.51 4.86 -9.34
CA LEU A 115 10.21 4.60 -8.70
C LEU A 115 9.22 5.74 -8.93
N LEU A 116 9.64 6.98 -8.69
CA LEU A 116 8.83 8.17 -8.94
C LEU A 116 9.35 8.91 -10.18
N LEU A 117 8.43 9.41 -11.00
CA LEU A 117 8.72 9.97 -12.32
C LEU A 117 8.21 11.42 -12.40
N LYS A 118 9.06 12.30 -12.91
CA LYS A 118 8.80 13.74 -13.03
C LYS A 118 7.55 14.05 -13.85
N SER A 119 6.94 15.18 -13.57
CA SER A 119 5.73 15.66 -14.26
C SER A 119 5.91 15.89 -15.77
N ASN A 120 7.13 16.00 -16.27
CA ASN A 120 7.46 16.13 -17.69
C ASN A 120 7.83 14.81 -18.37
N GLU A 121 7.78 13.70 -17.68
CA GLU A 121 7.99 12.37 -18.23
C GLU A 121 6.68 11.77 -18.77
N LYS A 122 6.79 10.65 -19.49
CA LYS A 122 5.63 10.04 -20.18
C LYS A 122 4.51 9.61 -19.23
N ASN A 123 4.89 9.06 -18.06
CA ASN A 123 3.96 8.53 -17.07
C ASN A 123 4.31 9.09 -15.68
N PRO A 124 4.01 10.37 -15.40
CA PRO A 124 4.31 10.98 -14.12
C PRO A 124 3.78 10.16 -12.94
N TYR A 125 4.62 10.04 -11.91
CA TYR A 125 4.27 9.35 -10.67
C TYR A 125 4.87 10.12 -9.50
N PHE A 126 4.04 10.67 -8.61
CA PHE A 126 4.48 11.58 -7.58
C PHE A 126 3.65 11.52 -6.30
N ILE A 127 4.23 12.04 -5.23
CA ILE A 127 3.60 12.30 -3.95
C ILE A 127 3.50 13.81 -3.74
N GLU A 128 2.37 14.28 -3.26
CA GLU A 128 2.12 15.68 -2.95
C GLU A 128 1.42 15.80 -1.59
N HIS A 129 1.83 16.79 -0.80
CA HIS A 129 1.18 17.16 0.46
C HIS A 129 0.72 18.61 0.40
N GLY A 130 -0.40 18.92 1.03
CA GLY A 130 -0.92 20.28 0.97
C GLY A 130 -2.07 20.54 1.92
N TRP A 131 -2.65 21.71 1.73
CA TRP A 131 -3.80 22.18 2.48
C TRP A 131 -4.95 22.50 1.53
N SER A 132 -6.16 22.19 1.95
CA SER A 132 -7.37 22.56 1.24
C SER A 132 -8.19 23.53 2.09
N SER A 133 -8.86 24.48 1.46
CA SER A 133 -9.69 25.47 2.12
C SER A 133 -11.13 25.41 1.61
N PRO A 134 -12.14 25.31 2.49
CA PRO A 134 -13.53 25.38 2.11
C PRO A 134 -13.98 26.84 1.82
N ASP A 135 -13.28 27.82 2.40
CA ASP A 135 -13.70 29.22 2.42
C ASP A 135 -13.09 30.04 1.27
N GLY A 136 -12.45 29.37 0.28
CA GLY A 136 -11.84 30.03 -0.87
C GLY A 136 -10.53 30.77 -0.55
N LEU A 137 -9.92 30.55 0.64
CA LEU A 137 -8.59 31.04 0.93
C LEU A 137 -7.59 30.51 -0.09
N LYS A 138 -6.72 31.38 -0.56
CA LYS A 138 -5.66 31.00 -1.49
C LYS A 138 -4.65 30.10 -0.80
N VAL A 139 -4.66 28.82 -1.16
CA VAL A 139 -3.74 27.78 -0.65
C VAL A 139 -2.77 27.34 -1.74
N PRO A 140 -1.61 26.74 -1.38
CA PRO A 140 -0.69 26.20 -2.37
C PRO A 140 -1.35 25.07 -3.16
N ASN A 141 -0.98 24.94 -4.43
CA ASN A 141 -1.44 23.87 -5.33
C ASN A 141 -0.29 23.35 -6.18
N GLY A 142 -0.55 22.41 -7.10
CA GLY A 142 0.46 21.80 -7.96
C GLY A 142 1.21 22.77 -8.91
N LYS A 143 0.73 24.03 -9.08
CA LYS A 143 1.41 25.08 -9.87
C LYS A 143 2.20 26.05 -9.00
N THR A 144 2.05 26.01 -7.70
CA THR A 144 2.72 26.90 -6.75
C THR A 144 4.22 26.68 -6.77
N LEU A 145 4.97 27.78 -6.95
CA LEU A 145 6.43 27.75 -6.86
C LEU A 145 6.87 28.06 -5.41
N TRP A 146 7.45 27.07 -4.75
CA TRP A 146 7.96 27.16 -3.41
C TRP A 146 9.40 27.67 -3.36
N LYS A 147 9.79 28.26 -2.24
CA LYS A 147 11.18 28.61 -1.91
C LYS A 147 11.73 27.57 -0.96
N SER A 148 12.95 27.11 -1.21
CA SER A 148 13.64 26.16 -0.33
C SER A 148 14.70 26.84 0.52
N SER A 149 14.84 26.40 1.77
CA SER A 149 15.88 26.85 2.68
C SER A 149 17.27 26.31 2.31
N LYS A 150 17.34 25.14 1.65
CA LYS A 150 18.57 24.45 1.24
C LYS A 150 18.33 23.75 -0.10
N ASN A 151 19.43 23.39 -0.76
CA ASN A 151 19.40 22.72 -2.08
C ASN A 151 19.64 21.21 -2.03
N LEU A 152 19.84 20.65 -0.83
CA LEU A 152 20.07 19.22 -0.61
C LEU A 152 19.23 18.74 0.58
N LEU A 153 18.51 17.65 0.36
CA LEU A 153 17.86 16.81 1.37
C LEU A 153 18.66 15.53 1.54
N SER A 154 19.04 15.20 2.76
CA SER A 154 19.69 13.96 3.13
C SER A 154 19.27 13.55 4.54
N PRO A 155 19.60 12.33 5.03
CA PRO A 155 19.29 11.92 6.40
C PRO A 155 19.74 12.91 7.47
N ASP A 156 20.91 13.56 7.24
CA ASP A 156 21.48 14.56 8.15
C ASP A 156 20.99 15.99 7.89
N THR A 157 20.29 16.22 6.79
CA THR A 157 19.95 17.57 6.31
C THR A 157 18.50 17.66 5.90
N SER A 158 17.64 18.15 6.77
CA SER A 158 16.26 18.53 6.45
C SER A 158 16.17 19.85 5.69
N ILE A 159 15.08 20.02 4.96
CA ILE A 159 14.75 21.24 4.22
C ILE A 159 13.43 21.83 4.70
N THR A 160 13.29 23.14 4.56
CA THR A 160 12.01 23.85 4.73
C THR A 160 11.64 24.49 3.41
N LEU A 161 10.50 24.10 2.86
CA LEU A 161 9.86 24.79 1.76
C LEU A 161 8.90 25.83 2.32
N SER A 162 8.83 27.02 1.70
CA SER A 162 7.94 28.10 2.13
C SER A 162 7.25 28.77 0.96
N TRP A 163 6.01 29.19 1.17
CA TRP A 163 5.24 29.97 0.21
C TRP A 163 4.30 30.91 0.93
N ASP A 164 4.29 32.19 0.51
CA ASP A 164 3.42 33.25 1.02
C ASP A 164 2.27 33.46 0.02
N ASN A 165 1.02 33.40 0.49
CA ASN A 165 -0.14 33.60 -0.35
C ASN A 165 -0.40 35.08 -0.74
N GLY A 166 0.34 36.02 -0.14
CA GLY A 166 0.18 37.46 -0.33
C GLY A 166 -1.02 38.08 0.44
N GLU A 167 -1.73 37.28 1.24
CA GLU A 167 -2.91 37.67 2.02
C GLU A 167 -2.67 37.49 3.52
N GLY A 168 -1.39 37.41 3.94
CA GLY A 168 -1.00 37.28 5.33
C GLY A 168 -0.92 35.84 5.86
N ILE A 169 -1.02 34.83 4.99
CA ILE A 169 -0.85 33.43 5.37
C ILE A 169 0.42 32.89 4.71
N ILE A 170 1.29 32.28 5.52
CA ILE A 170 2.53 31.66 5.03
C ILE A 170 2.45 30.16 5.28
N PHE A 171 2.66 29.37 4.24
CA PHE A 171 2.70 27.91 4.26
C PHE A 171 4.13 27.42 4.28
N TYR A 172 4.40 26.40 5.10
CA TYR A 172 5.68 25.75 5.20
C TYR A 172 5.51 24.23 5.07
N GLN A 173 6.53 23.58 4.50
CA GLN A 173 6.70 22.13 4.57
C GLN A 173 8.12 21.85 5.03
N ASP A 174 8.29 21.33 6.24
CA ASP A 174 9.56 20.83 6.73
C ASP A 174 9.66 19.36 6.33
N ILE A 175 10.63 19.04 5.50
CA ILE A 175 10.80 17.70 4.92
C ILE A 175 12.13 17.14 5.40
N SER A 176 12.09 15.93 5.94
CA SER A 176 13.26 15.09 6.23
C SER A 176 13.08 13.70 5.61
N VAL A 177 14.19 13.01 5.39
CA VAL A 177 14.24 11.64 4.90
C VAL A 177 15.11 10.82 5.83
N ASP A 178 14.78 9.56 6.02
CA ASP A 178 15.64 8.63 6.75
C ASP A 178 16.69 7.99 5.81
N ASP A 179 17.50 7.09 6.37
CA ASP A 179 18.55 6.39 5.61
C ASP A 179 18.01 5.47 4.51
N THR A 180 16.70 5.15 4.57
CA THR A 180 16.06 4.20 3.67
C THR A 180 15.03 4.88 2.75
N PHE A 181 13.73 4.84 3.06
CA PHE A 181 12.68 5.20 2.11
C PHE A 181 11.57 6.06 2.74
N MET A 182 11.70 6.47 4.01
CA MET A 182 10.66 7.21 4.71
C MET A 182 10.92 8.71 4.71
N PHE A 183 9.98 9.45 4.14
CA PHE A 183 9.92 10.90 4.20
C PHE A 183 8.99 11.30 5.35
N THR A 184 9.44 12.25 6.19
CA THR A 184 8.61 12.88 7.20
C THR A 184 8.31 14.31 6.77
N ILE A 185 7.04 14.67 6.68
CA ILE A 185 6.56 15.97 6.21
C ILE A 185 5.75 16.63 7.32
N ASN A 186 6.29 17.72 7.87
CA ASN A 186 5.57 18.58 8.81
C ASN A 186 5.07 19.82 8.06
N GLN A 187 3.78 19.85 7.78
CA GLN A 187 3.11 20.97 7.13
C GLN A 187 2.75 22.01 8.18
N ARG A 188 3.32 23.21 8.10
CA ARG A 188 3.00 24.31 9.01
C ARG A 188 2.35 25.47 8.28
N VAL A 189 1.43 26.15 8.97
CA VAL A 189 0.77 27.34 8.46
C VAL A 189 0.86 28.45 9.50
N LYS A 190 1.40 29.59 9.09
CA LYS A 190 1.47 30.81 9.92
C LYS A 190 0.39 31.78 9.45
N ASN A 191 -0.53 32.05 10.32
CA ASN A 191 -1.60 33.03 10.10
C ASN A 191 -1.21 34.39 10.74
N ASN A 192 -0.80 35.35 9.91
CA ASN A 192 -0.50 36.74 10.35
C ASN A 192 -1.70 37.68 10.20
N THR A 193 -2.90 37.14 9.95
CA THR A 193 -4.12 37.93 9.81
C THR A 193 -4.83 38.11 11.17
N ASN A 194 -5.81 38.99 11.21
CA ASN A 194 -6.64 39.21 12.39
C ASN A 194 -7.82 38.22 12.50
N ASN A 195 -7.99 37.31 11.55
CA ASN A 195 -9.09 36.37 11.53
C ASN A 195 -8.57 34.94 11.63
N ALA A 196 -9.32 34.07 12.29
CA ALA A 196 -9.02 32.63 12.26
C ALA A 196 -9.30 32.05 10.87
N VAL A 197 -8.48 31.09 10.42
CA VAL A 197 -8.66 30.38 9.18
C VAL A 197 -8.86 28.89 9.45
N THR A 198 -9.67 28.21 8.62
CA THR A 198 -9.90 26.78 8.71
C THR A 198 -9.32 26.08 7.48
N LEU A 199 -8.45 25.12 7.72
CA LEU A 199 -7.74 24.39 6.67
C LEU A 199 -7.83 22.87 6.91
N TYR A 200 -7.78 22.12 5.84
CA TYR A 200 -7.79 20.66 5.86
C TYR A 200 -6.48 20.13 5.28
N PRO A 201 -5.63 19.44 6.07
CA PRO A 201 -4.40 18.86 5.54
C PRO A 201 -4.72 17.65 4.68
N TYR A 202 -3.96 17.46 3.62
CA TYR A 202 -4.05 16.29 2.76
C TYR A 202 -2.68 15.78 2.32
N GLY A 203 -2.65 14.52 1.92
CA GLY A 203 -1.60 13.93 1.12
C GLY A 203 -2.21 13.13 0.00
N LEU A 204 -1.55 13.10 -1.17
CA LEU A 204 -1.96 12.31 -2.30
C LEU A 204 -0.77 11.63 -2.98
N ILE A 205 -1.03 10.47 -3.56
CA ILE A 205 -0.17 9.79 -4.51
C ILE A 205 -0.92 9.75 -5.83
N ARG A 206 -0.27 10.15 -6.91
CA ARG A 206 -0.87 10.13 -8.25
C ARG A 206 0.08 9.49 -9.25
N ARG A 207 -0.44 8.54 -10.01
CA ARG A 207 0.25 7.83 -11.07
C ARG A 207 -0.50 7.99 -12.38
N THR A 208 0.20 8.38 -13.43
CA THR A 208 -0.37 8.50 -14.78
C THR A 208 -0.11 7.21 -15.56
N GLY A 209 -1.17 6.70 -16.19
CA GLY A 209 -1.15 5.43 -16.89
C GLY A 209 -1.21 4.22 -15.96
N GLU A 210 -1.79 3.15 -16.46
CA GLU A 210 -1.76 1.85 -15.79
C GLU A 210 -0.39 1.22 -16.00
N PRO A 211 0.31 0.77 -14.91
CA PRO A 211 1.58 0.08 -15.06
C PRO A 211 1.38 -1.27 -15.74
N GLU A 212 2.43 -1.77 -16.38
CA GLU A 212 2.46 -3.17 -16.80
C GLU A 212 2.52 -4.05 -15.55
N THR A 213 1.37 -4.61 -15.17
CA THR A 213 1.26 -5.54 -14.05
C THR A 213 1.69 -6.94 -14.49
N THR A 214 2.21 -7.74 -13.58
CA THR A 214 2.60 -9.12 -13.87
C THR A 214 1.40 -10.01 -14.18
N LYS A 215 0.16 -9.54 -13.92
CA LYS A 215 -1.11 -10.29 -14.05
C LYS A 215 -1.09 -11.65 -13.37
N PHE A 216 -0.26 -11.78 -12.35
CA PHE A 216 -0.15 -13.00 -11.57
C PHE A 216 -1.27 -12.94 -10.52
N PHE A 217 -2.33 -13.69 -10.71
CA PHE A 217 -3.56 -13.59 -9.90
C PHE A 217 -3.35 -13.80 -8.38
N VAL A 218 -2.18 -14.25 -7.96
CA VAL A 218 -1.80 -14.48 -6.55
C VAL A 218 -1.13 -13.25 -5.93
N LEU A 219 -0.81 -12.21 -6.71
CA LEU A 219 -0.09 -11.03 -6.25
C LEU A 219 -0.90 -9.78 -6.55
N HIS A 220 -1.20 -8.98 -5.51
CA HIS A 220 -1.85 -7.71 -5.69
C HIS A 220 -0.88 -6.63 -6.17
N GLU A 221 -1.22 -5.96 -7.28
CA GLU A 221 -0.57 -4.77 -7.81
C GLU A 221 -1.64 -3.71 -8.06
N GLY A 222 -1.59 -2.59 -7.32
CA GLY A 222 -2.62 -1.56 -7.40
C GLY A 222 -2.77 -0.75 -6.12
N PRO A 223 -3.88 -0.03 -5.99
CA PRO A 223 -4.23 0.69 -4.77
C PRO A 223 -4.50 -0.26 -3.61
N LEU A 224 -3.94 0.09 -2.44
CA LEU A 224 -4.15 -0.65 -1.20
C LEU A 224 -4.08 0.28 0.00
N GLY A 225 -4.53 -0.22 1.14
CA GLY A 225 -4.41 0.49 2.42
C GLY A 225 -4.95 -0.33 3.57
N VAL A 226 -4.64 0.08 4.79
CA VAL A 226 -5.19 -0.51 6.00
C VAL A 226 -6.08 0.51 6.70
N PHE A 227 -7.33 0.12 6.92
CA PHE A 227 -8.37 0.93 7.54
C PHE A 227 -9.07 0.09 8.60
N ASP A 228 -9.24 0.63 9.81
CA ASP A 228 -9.83 -0.11 10.95
C ASP A 228 -9.11 -1.45 11.21
N GLY A 229 -7.79 -1.51 10.97
CA GLY A 229 -6.97 -2.72 11.11
C GLY A 229 -7.19 -3.77 10.02
N THR A 230 -7.92 -3.44 8.94
CA THR A 230 -8.21 -4.37 7.84
C THR A 230 -7.58 -3.90 6.54
N LEU A 231 -6.89 -4.82 5.84
CA LEU A 231 -6.34 -4.55 4.51
C LEU A 231 -7.48 -4.41 3.49
N SER A 232 -7.42 -3.36 2.70
CA SER A 232 -8.31 -3.09 1.56
C SER A 232 -7.47 -2.99 0.30
N GLU A 233 -7.73 -3.85 -0.64
CA GLU A 233 -7.09 -3.89 -1.96
C GLU A 233 -8.11 -3.53 -3.03
N LYS A 234 -7.70 -2.76 -4.03
CA LYS A 234 -8.52 -2.36 -5.17
C LYS A 234 -7.72 -2.52 -6.46
N SER A 235 -8.36 -3.00 -7.50
CA SER A 235 -7.74 -3.05 -8.82
C SER A 235 -7.74 -1.67 -9.50
N TYR A 236 -6.89 -1.48 -10.49
CA TYR A 236 -6.96 -0.29 -11.34
C TYR A 236 -8.29 -0.19 -12.08
N GLU A 237 -8.92 -1.33 -12.41
CA GLU A 237 -10.25 -1.41 -13.03
C GLU A 237 -11.34 -0.89 -12.08
N ASP A 238 -11.33 -1.29 -10.78
CA ASP A 238 -12.26 -0.76 -9.79
C ASP A 238 -12.21 0.77 -9.70
N LEU A 239 -10.99 1.35 -9.78
CA LEU A 239 -10.83 2.80 -9.76
C LEU A 239 -11.35 3.44 -11.05
N ALA A 240 -11.09 2.83 -12.20
CA ALA A 240 -11.58 3.33 -13.48
C ALA A 240 -13.11 3.35 -13.51
N GLU A 241 -13.78 2.33 -12.97
CA GLU A 241 -15.24 2.27 -12.84
C GLU A 241 -15.77 3.32 -11.85
N ALA A 242 -15.11 3.53 -10.72
CA ALA A 242 -15.50 4.55 -9.73
C ALA A 242 -15.31 5.98 -10.26
N GLY A 243 -14.37 6.19 -11.20
CA GLY A 243 -14.08 7.46 -11.87
C GLY A 243 -13.65 8.56 -10.88
N GLN A 244 -13.98 9.81 -11.21
CA GLN A 244 -13.62 10.98 -10.39
C GLN A 244 -14.30 11.02 -9.03
N LYS A 245 -15.49 10.43 -8.91
CA LYS A 245 -16.23 10.33 -7.63
C LYS A 245 -15.46 9.50 -6.61
N GLY A 246 -14.76 8.48 -7.09
CA GLY A 246 -13.88 7.62 -6.32
C GLY A 246 -14.58 6.70 -5.33
N ILE A 247 -13.78 5.83 -4.75
CA ILE A 247 -14.15 4.94 -3.65
C ILE A 247 -13.75 5.65 -2.35
N ASN A 248 -14.73 6.12 -1.59
CA ASN A 248 -14.50 6.86 -0.35
C ASN A 248 -14.57 5.92 0.85
N ILE A 249 -13.53 5.98 1.69
CA ILE A 249 -13.39 5.16 2.89
C ILE A 249 -13.31 6.10 4.09
N LYS A 250 -14.22 5.92 5.06
CA LYS A 250 -14.28 6.68 6.30
C LYS A 250 -14.14 5.74 7.49
N PRO A 251 -12.90 5.44 7.92
CA PRO A 251 -12.66 4.53 9.04
C PRO A 251 -13.32 5.03 10.33
N ALA A 252 -13.78 4.10 11.15
CA ALA A 252 -14.34 4.39 12.47
C ALA A 252 -13.22 4.68 13.48
N GLU A 253 -12.06 4.05 13.33
CA GLU A 253 -10.88 4.20 14.19
C GLU A 253 -9.95 5.31 13.68
N SER A 254 -8.97 5.67 14.52
CA SER A 254 -7.89 6.60 14.16
C SER A 254 -6.78 5.87 13.42
N GLY A 255 -5.99 6.63 12.64
CA GLY A 255 -4.85 6.13 11.91
C GLY A 255 -5.22 5.50 10.57
N GLY A 256 -4.43 4.51 10.17
CA GLY A 256 -4.48 3.89 8.87
C GLY A 256 -3.45 4.46 7.89
N TRP A 257 -3.33 3.80 6.75
CA TRP A 257 -2.44 4.22 5.67
C TRP A 257 -3.02 3.80 4.33
N THR A 258 -2.57 4.44 3.25
CA THR A 258 -2.99 4.13 1.88
C THR A 258 -1.82 4.28 0.92
N GLY A 259 -1.83 3.55 -0.20
CA GLY A 259 -0.74 3.59 -1.15
C GLY A 259 -1.06 2.97 -2.51
N LEU A 260 -0.04 2.94 -3.35
CA LEU A 260 0.00 2.19 -4.61
C LEU A 260 1.16 1.20 -4.54
N THR A 261 0.87 -0.07 -4.79
CA THR A 261 1.87 -1.15 -4.76
C THR A 261 2.09 -1.74 -6.14
N ASP A 262 3.34 -1.99 -6.44
CA ASP A 262 3.80 -2.85 -7.52
C ASP A 262 4.37 -4.15 -6.90
N LYS A 263 4.86 -5.07 -7.73
CA LYS A 263 5.39 -6.35 -7.27
C LYS A 263 6.46 -6.22 -6.17
N TYR A 264 7.42 -5.32 -6.35
CA TYR A 264 8.59 -5.18 -5.45
C TYR A 264 8.66 -3.82 -4.76
N TRP A 265 7.94 -2.84 -5.25
CA TRP A 265 8.00 -1.43 -4.84
C TRP A 265 6.65 -0.95 -4.35
N MET A 266 6.66 0.08 -3.55
CA MET A 266 5.43 0.70 -3.07
C MET A 266 5.65 2.19 -2.79
N THR A 267 4.59 2.96 -2.97
CA THR A 267 4.45 4.28 -2.35
C THR A 267 3.28 4.27 -1.39
N ALA A 268 3.43 4.89 -0.23
CA ALA A 268 2.36 4.98 0.75
C ALA A 268 2.32 6.34 1.46
N LEU A 269 1.13 6.71 1.90
CA LEU A 269 0.83 7.85 2.75
C LEU A 269 0.46 7.35 4.14
N LEU A 270 1.17 7.84 5.13
CA LEU A 270 1.00 7.48 6.53
C LEU A 270 0.72 8.77 7.33
N PRO A 271 -0.56 9.19 7.45
CA PRO A 271 -0.91 10.33 8.30
C PRO A 271 -0.70 10.01 9.78
N ASP A 272 -0.85 10.99 10.66
CA ASP A 272 -0.73 10.78 12.11
C ASP A 272 -1.70 9.69 12.58
N GLN A 273 -1.19 8.69 13.29
CA GLN A 273 -1.98 7.51 13.67
C GLN A 273 -2.98 7.76 14.82
N ASN A 274 -2.93 8.95 15.44
CA ASN A 274 -3.83 9.29 16.54
C ASN A 274 -5.11 10.02 16.09
N GLU A 275 -5.19 10.40 14.80
CA GLU A 275 -6.29 11.18 14.25
C GLU A 275 -7.12 10.36 13.25
N LYS A 276 -8.34 10.81 12.97
CA LYS A 276 -9.23 10.19 11.96
C LYS A 276 -9.11 10.91 10.63
N TYR A 277 -9.15 10.12 9.56
CA TYR A 277 -9.03 10.58 8.18
C TYR A 277 -10.16 10.08 7.31
N SER A 278 -10.40 10.76 6.19
CA SER A 278 -11.12 10.20 5.06
C SER A 278 -10.09 9.81 4.00
N PHE A 279 -10.18 8.60 3.50
CA PHE A 279 -9.33 8.12 2.41
C PHE A 279 -10.14 7.98 1.13
N THR A 280 -9.51 8.18 -0.02
CA THR A 280 -10.19 8.04 -1.30
C THR A 280 -9.27 7.42 -2.33
N TYR A 281 -9.80 6.47 -3.08
CA TYR A 281 -9.22 5.98 -4.34
C TYR A 281 -10.01 6.54 -5.50
N ARG A 282 -9.37 7.13 -6.50
CA ARG A 282 -10.07 7.70 -7.65
C ARG A 282 -9.30 7.59 -8.95
N TYR A 283 -10.05 7.59 -10.04
CA TYR A 283 -9.53 7.70 -11.39
C TYR A 283 -9.90 9.06 -11.96
N LEU A 284 -8.91 9.78 -12.49
CA LEU A 284 -9.08 11.06 -13.16
C LEU A 284 -8.94 10.84 -14.66
N ASN A 285 -10.01 11.12 -15.40
CA ASN A 285 -10.02 11.00 -16.85
C ASN A 285 -9.28 12.21 -17.47
N SER A 286 -7.97 12.23 -17.32
CA SER A 286 -7.07 13.20 -17.95
C SER A 286 -6.19 12.48 -18.97
N SER A 287 -5.37 13.22 -19.72
CA SER A 287 -4.47 12.65 -20.74
C SER A 287 -3.63 11.50 -20.16
N GLY A 288 -3.87 10.28 -20.67
CA GLY A 288 -3.21 9.05 -20.22
C GLY A 288 -3.87 8.31 -19.06
N GLY A 289 -4.98 8.85 -18.48
CA GLY A 289 -5.62 8.32 -17.28
C GLY A 289 -4.74 8.48 -16.03
N GLN A 290 -5.32 8.87 -14.90
CA GLN A 290 -4.56 9.02 -13.66
C GLN A 290 -5.24 8.30 -12.52
N TYR A 291 -4.48 7.50 -11.81
CA TYR A 291 -4.88 6.80 -10.61
C TYR A 291 -4.35 7.55 -9.39
N GLN A 292 -5.23 7.82 -8.44
CA GLN A 292 -4.90 8.57 -7.23
C GLN A 292 -5.40 7.84 -5.99
N THR A 293 -4.56 7.82 -4.97
CA THR A 293 -4.99 7.59 -3.60
C THR A 293 -4.65 8.80 -2.76
N ASP A 294 -5.54 9.18 -1.86
CA ASP A 294 -5.35 10.33 -0.99
C ASP A 294 -5.97 10.13 0.39
N PHE A 295 -5.47 10.89 1.35
CA PHE A 295 -6.15 11.13 2.63
C PHE A 295 -6.49 12.60 2.78
N LEU A 296 -7.59 12.87 3.48
CA LEU A 296 -7.99 14.19 3.95
C LEU A 296 -8.14 14.17 5.47
N GLY A 297 -7.41 15.05 6.14
CA GLY A 297 -7.48 15.20 7.60
C GLY A 297 -8.68 16.02 8.04
N LYS A 298 -8.87 16.12 9.36
CA LYS A 298 -9.88 16.98 9.98
C LYS A 298 -9.54 18.45 9.78
N ALA A 299 -10.57 19.29 9.96
CA ALA A 299 -10.41 20.74 10.00
C ALA A 299 -9.44 21.18 11.10
N VAL A 300 -8.40 21.92 10.71
CA VAL A 300 -7.47 22.60 11.61
C VAL A 300 -7.82 24.07 11.62
N LYS A 301 -8.30 24.55 12.76
CA LYS A 301 -8.60 25.99 12.96
C LYS A 301 -7.35 26.68 13.49
N ILE A 302 -6.78 27.58 12.69
CA ILE A 302 -5.59 28.35 13.04
C ILE A 302 -6.04 29.75 13.42
N GLN A 303 -5.83 30.14 14.68
CA GLN A 303 -6.25 31.40 15.22
C GLN A 303 -5.50 32.59 14.58
N ALA A 304 -6.03 33.80 14.73
CA ALA A 304 -5.33 35.02 14.34
C ALA A 304 -3.95 35.10 15.02
N ASN A 305 -2.94 35.50 14.25
CA ASN A 305 -1.55 35.66 14.72
C ASN A 305 -0.97 34.41 15.39
N SER A 306 -1.35 33.23 14.89
CA SER A 306 -0.87 31.93 15.41
C SER A 306 -0.38 31.01 14.32
N GLU A 307 0.21 29.87 14.73
CA GLU A 307 0.67 28.81 13.83
C GLU A 307 -0.12 27.52 14.10
N GLY A 308 -0.36 26.76 13.04
CA GLY A 308 -0.87 25.40 13.10
C GLY A 308 0.07 24.47 12.34
N ASN A 309 0.08 23.19 12.71
CA ASN A 309 0.90 22.18 12.04
C ASN A 309 0.15 20.87 11.87
N PHE A 310 0.62 20.08 10.93
CA PHE A 310 0.15 18.72 10.67
C PHE A 310 1.32 17.85 10.22
N LEU A 311 1.51 16.73 10.92
CA LEU A 311 2.57 15.77 10.64
C LEU A 311 2.04 14.59 9.86
N SER A 312 2.72 14.23 8.79
CA SER A 312 2.46 13.01 8.02
C SER A 312 3.77 12.41 7.54
N ARG A 313 3.70 11.19 7.05
CA ARG A 313 4.84 10.51 6.44
C ARG A 313 4.47 9.96 5.08
N SER A 314 5.48 9.76 4.25
CA SER A 314 5.34 9.08 2.96
C SER A 314 6.46 8.08 2.78
N PHE A 315 6.11 6.89 2.38
CA PHE A 315 7.04 5.85 1.98
C PHE A 315 7.15 5.82 0.45
N ALA A 316 8.38 5.70 -0.06
CA ALA A 316 8.63 5.49 -1.48
C ALA A 316 9.86 4.58 -1.65
N GLY A 317 9.65 3.27 -1.82
CA GLY A 317 10.78 2.34 -1.82
C GLY A 317 10.46 0.88 -2.03
N ALA A 318 11.45 0.04 -1.77
CA ALA A 318 11.35 -1.41 -1.86
C ALA A 318 10.60 -2.01 -0.67
N LYS A 319 9.77 -3.02 -0.94
CA LYS A 319 9.04 -3.77 0.09
C LYS A 319 9.99 -4.72 0.82
N ARG A 320 10.32 -4.40 2.07
CA ARG A 320 11.17 -5.24 2.94
C ARG A 320 10.48 -5.47 4.28
N LEU A 321 10.25 -6.72 4.65
CA LEU A 321 9.49 -7.07 5.85
C LEU A 321 10.12 -6.48 7.13
N ALA A 322 11.42 -6.67 7.34
CA ALA A 322 12.10 -6.16 8.52
C ALA A 322 12.03 -4.61 8.63
N LEU A 323 12.02 -3.91 7.48
CA LEU A 323 11.86 -2.46 7.45
C LEU A 323 10.43 -2.04 7.78
N PHE A 324 9.43 -2.79 7.32
CA PHE A 324 8.03 -2.51 7.61
C PHE A 324 7.70 -2.76 9.09
N ASP A 325 8.26 -3.84 9.68
CA ASP A 325 8.14 -4.11 11.12
C ASP A 325 8.79 -2.98 11.96
N ASP A 326 9.98 -2.48 11.57
CA ASP A 326 10.63 -1.33 12.23
C ASP A 326 9.77 -0.06 12.12
N TYR A 327 9.19 0.22 10.96
CA TYR A 327 8.31 1.37 10.78
C TYR A 327 6.98 1.23 11.54
N GLU A 328 6.44 0.03 11.65
CA GLU A 328 5.27 -0.26 12.49
C GLU A 328 5.53 0.14 13.94
N GLU A 329 6.67 -0.28 14.49
CA GLU A 329 7.07 0.03 15.85
C GLU A 329 7.40 1.52 16.04
N ARG A 330 8.26 2.08 15.20
CA ARG A 330 8.75 3.47 15.32
C ARG A 330 7.67 4.52 15.13
N PHE A 331 6.71 4.28 14.25
CA PHE A 331 5.69 5.26 13.87
C PHE A 331 4.28 4.87 14.30
N ASN A 332 4.13 3.74 15.01
CA ASN A 332 2.85 3.19 15.46
C ASN A 332 1.85 2.99 14.29
N VAL A 333 2.36 2.61 13.12
CA VAL A 333 1.55 2.34 11.92
C VAL A 333 1.11 0.89 11.95
N LYS A 334 -0.17 0.63 12.20
CA LYS A 334 -0.69 -0.74 12.32
C LYS A 334 -0.69 -1.45 10.97
N HIS A 335 -0.19 -2.70 10.96
CA HIS A 335 -0.26 -3.61 9.81
C HIS A 335 0.38 -3.06 8.53
N PHE A 336 1.52 -2.37 8.66
CA PHE A 336 2.27 -1.89 7.49
C PHE A 336 2.93 -3.06 6.73
N ASP A 337 3.19 -4.16 7.42
CA ASP A 337 3.67 -5.43 6.86
C ASP A 337 2.69 -6.06 5.85
N LEU A 338 1.37 -5.78 5.96
CA LEU A 338 0.37 -6.24 4.99
C LEU A 338 0.54 -5.63 3.59
N ALA A 339 1.42 -4.64 3.41
CA ALA A 339 1.86 -4.20 2.09
C ALA A 339 2.65 -5.27 1.31
N ILE A 340 3.13 -6.30 2.01
CA ILE A 340 3.68 -7.52 1.42
C ILE A 340 2.56 -8.54 1.36
N ASP A 341 2.25 -9.01 0.17
CA ASP A 341 1.24 -10.04 -0.03
C ASP A 341 1.78 -11.40 0.40
N PHE A 342 1.40 -11.83 1.60
CA PHE A 342 1.70 -13.16 2.14
C PHE A 342 0.68 -14.22 1.71
N GLY A 343 -0.36 -13.82 0.99
CA GLY A 343 -1.46 -14.67 0.57
C GLY A 343 -2.37 -15.12 1.71
N TRP A 344 -3.30 -16.00 1.39
CA TRP A 344 -4.36 -16.48 2.32
C TRP A 344 -3.83 -17.19 3.58
N PHE A 345 -2.61 -17.73 3.52
CA PHE A 345 -1.98 -18.43 4.64
C PHE A 345 -0.98 -17.54 5.39
N TYR A 346 -1.30 -16.24 5.54
CA TYR A 346 -0.46 -15.26 6.25
C TYR A 346 0.15 -15.80 7.55
N PHE A 347 -0.65 -16.46 8.40
CA PHE A 347 -0.21 -17.04 9.66
C PHE A 347 0.89 -18.11 9.52
N LEU A 348 1.02 -18.71 8.35
CA LEU A 348 2.03 -19.71 8.02
C LEU A 348 3.16 -19.09 7.20
N THR A 349 2.84 -18.30 6.18
CA THR A 349 3.82 -17.73 5.24
C THR A 349 4.74 -16.71 5.92
N LYS A 350 4.21 -15.84 6.79
CA LYS A 350 5.03 -14.85 7.50
C LYS A 350 6.09 -15.48 8.41
N PRO A 351 5.79 -16.49 9.27
CA PRO A 351 6.83 -17.23 10.01
C PRO A 351 7.87 -17.92 9.14
N PHE A 352 7.46 -18.48 7.98
CA PHE A 352 8.40 -19.07 7.04
C PHE A 352 9.33 -18.01 6.43
N PHE A 353 8.81 -16.82 6.16
CA PHE A 353 9.63 -15.72 5.64
C PHE A 353 10.69 -15.29 6.66
N TYR A 354 10.34 -15.16 7.95
CA TYR A 354 11.32 -14.89 9.00
C TYR A 354 12.35 -16.01 9.15
N ALA A 355 11.93 -17.28 9.06
CA ALA A 355 12.84 -18.41 9.11
C ALA A 355 13.83 -18.40 7.92
N LEU A 356 13.36 -18.04 6.72
CA LEU A 356 14.21 -17.89 5.54
C LEU A 356 15.19 -16.71 5.68
N SER A 357 14.73 -15.56 6.19
CA SER A 357 15.58 -14.40 6.45
C SER A 357 16.66 -14.73 7.47
N TRP A 358 16.29 -15.35 8.59
CA TRP A 358 17.23 -15.81 9.61
C TRP A 358 18.27 -16.80 9.06
N ALA A 359 17.81 -17.76 8.25
CA ALA A 359 18.70 -18.73 7.63
C ALA A 359 19.64 -18.05 6.62
N ASN A 360 19.16 -17.06 5.87
CA ASN A 360 19.99 -16.27 4.96
C ASN A 360 21.05 -15.45 5.71
N ASP A 361 20.70 -14.81 6.81
CA ASP A 361 21.62 -14.02 7.61
C ASP A 361 22.76 -14.89 8.18
N TYR A 362 22.47 -16.15 8.51
CA TYR A 362 23.46 -17.10 9.00
C TYR A 362 24.29 -17.73 7.86
N LEU A 363 23.68 -18.07 6.73
CA LEU A 363 24.32 -18.79 5.62
C LEU A 363 24.92 -17.85 4.57
N GLY A 364 24.55 -16.57 4.57
CA GLY A 364 25.00 -15.56 3.60
C GLY A 364 24.50 -15.80 2.17
N ASN A 365 23.53 -16.71 1.96
CA ASN A 365 23.02 -17.05 0.64
C ASN A 365 21.59 -17.56 0.70
N PHE A 366 20.65 -16.88 0.03
CA PHE A 366 19.24 -17.25 -0.01
C PHE A 366 18.96 -18.62 -0.61
N GLY A 367 19.74 -19.05 -1.60
CA GLY A 367 19.59 -20.39 -2.19
C GLY A 367 19.89 -21.50 -1.17
N LEU A 368 20.95 -21.34 -0.39
CA LEU A 368 21.28 -22.25 0.70
C LEU A 368 20.23 -22.20 1.81
N ALA A 369 19.71 -21.01 2.13
CA ALA A 369 18.65 -20.85 3.13
C ALA A 369 17.37 -21.61 2.70
N ILE A 370 16.95 -21.49 1.45
CA ILE A 370 15.78 -22.23 0.91
C ILE A 370 16.01 -23.75 1.00
N LEU A 371 17.20 -24.25 0.65
CA LEU A 371 17.53 -25.66 0.76
C LEU A 371 17.50 -26.12 2.22
N ALA A 372 18.10 -25.37 3.14
CA ALA A 372 18.13 -25.69 4.55
C ALA A 372 16.72 -25.77 5.17
N ILE A 373 15.88 -24.77 4.92
CA ILE A 373 14.47 -24.76 5.38
C ILE A 373 13.68 -25.89 4.73
N THR A 374 13.89 -26.17 3.45
CA THR A 374 13.23 -27.31 2.78
C THR A 374 13.58 -28.64 3.41
N VAL A 375 14.86 -28.87 3.74
CA VAL A 375 15.31 -30.09 4.44
C VAL A 375 14.69 -30.16 5.83
N LEU A 376 14.67 -29.06 6.58
CA LEU A 376 14.07 -28.99 7.91
C LEU A 376 12.58 -29.35 7.87
N VAL A 377 11.82 -28.75 6.97
CA VAL A 377 10.40 -29.05 6.76
C VAL A 377 10.19 -30.54 6.43
N LYS A 378 11.00 -31.10 5.53
CA LYS A 378 10.93 -32.53 5.20
C LYS A 378 11.23 -33.43 6.40
N ILE A 379 12.20 -33.06 7.25
CA ILE A 379 12.51 -33.80 8.47
C ILE A 379 11.30 -33.78 9.43
N VAL A 380 10.70 -32.63 9.65
CA VAL A 380 9.52 -32.48 10.52
C VAL A 380 8.34 -33.29 10.03
N PHE A 381 8.09 -33.33 8.72
CA PHE A 381 6.97 -34.09 8.12
C PHE A 381 7.31 -35.55 7.81
N PHE A 382 8.58 -35.97 7.96
CA PHE A 382 9.00 -37.33 7.63
C PHE A 382 8.21 -38.42 8.37
N PRO A 383 7.92 -38.33 9.69
CA PRO A 383 7.12 -39.36 10.38
C PRO A 383 5.73 -39.51 9.79
N LEU A 384 5.08 -38.39 9.43
CA LEU A 384 3.75 -38.38 8.82
C LEU A 384 3.77 -38.99 7.41
N ALA A 385 4.73 -38.57 6.60
CA ALA A 385 4.94 -39.10 5.25
C ALA A 385 5.21 -40.62 5.29
N ASN A 386 6.09 -41.09 6.18
CA ASN A 386 6.41 -42.50 6.35
C ASN A 386 5.17 -43.34 6.74
N LYS A 387 4.32 -42.79 7.65
CA LYS A 387 3.06 -43.44 8.03
C LYS A 387 2.11 -43.54 6.83
N SER A 388 2.00 -42.46 6.03
CA SER A 388 1.19 -42.41 4.82
C SER A 388 1.68 -43.44 3.76
N TYR A 389 2.97 -43.49 3.48
CA TYR A 389 3.56 -44.47 2.55
C TYR A 389 3.35 -45.91 3.01
N LYS A 390 3.52 -46.18 4.32
CA LYS A 390 3.24 -47.53 4.86
C LYS A 390 1.77 -47.90 4.72
N SER A 391 0.85 -46.98 4.90
CA SER A 391 -0.60 -47.20 4.72
C SER A 391 -0.92 -47.46 3.26
N MET A 392 -0.35 -46.67 2.33
CA MET A 392 -0.52 -46.90 0.87
C MET A 392 0.05 -48.25 0.42
N ALA A 393 1.23 -48.65 0.94
CA ALA A 393 1.82 -49.95 0.64
C ALA A 393 0.93 -51.13 1.10
N LYS A 394 0.33 -50.99 2.31
CA LYS A 394 -0.65 -51.99 2.80
C LYS A 394 -1.89 -52.05 1.91
N MET A 395 -2.41 -50.91 1.49
CA MET A 395 -3.58 -50.84 0.58
C MET A 395 -3.27 -51.49 -0.77
N ARG A 396 -2.07 -51.25 -1.33
CA ARG A 396 -1.63 -51.86 -2.57
C ARG A 396 -1.52 -53.38 -2.47
N ASN A 397 -1.06 -53.91 -1.33
CA ASN A 397 -0.97 -55.35 -1.10
C ASN A 397 -2.35 -56.01 -0.89
N LEU A 398 -3.33 -55.23 -0.34
CA LEU A 398 -4.71 -55.71 -0.17
C LEU A 398 -5.53 -55.67 -1.45
N SER A 399 -5.16 -54.83 -2.41
CA SER A 399 -5.89 -54.63 -3.68
C SER A 399 -6.19 -55.95 -4.43
N PRO A 400 -5.24 -56.90 -4.61
CA PRO A 400 -5.52 -58.15 -5.29
C PRO A 400 -6.44 -59.10 -4.48
N GLU A 401 -6.42 -59.01 -3.14
CA GLU A 401 -7.36 -59.79 -2.31
C GLU A 401 -8.78 -59.24 -2.38
N ILE A 402 -8.91 -57.93 -2.40
CA ILE A 402 -10.20 -57.25 -2.60
C ILE A 402 -10.76 -57.58 -3.97
N GLN A 403 -9.91 -57.64 -5.01
CA GLN A 403 -10.34 -58.01 -6.35
C GLN A 403 -10.84 -59.45 -6.42
N LYS A 404 -10.13 -60.38 -5.83
CA LYS A 404 -10.56 -61.81 -5.72
C LYS A 404 -11.88 -61.92 -4.91
N LEU A 405 -12.04 -61.12 -3.87
CA LEU A 405 -13.28 -61.09 -3.09
C LEU A 405 -14.47 -60.58 -3.93
N ARG A 406 -14.23 -59.50 -4.72
CA ARG A 406 -15.24 -58.97 -5.68
C ARG A 406 -15.64 -60.01 -6.72
N GLU A 407 -14.70 -60.74 -7.28
CA GLU A 407 -14.95 -61.79 -8.25
C GLU A 407 -15.78 -62.97 -7.67
N ARG A 408 -15.59 -63.26 -6.36
CA ARG A 408 -16.35 -64.30 -5.66
C ARG A 408 -17.75 -63.93 -5.22
N VAL A 409 -17.94 -62.65 -4.85
CA VAL A 409 -19.19 -62.15 -4.21
C VAL A 409 -20.13 -61.53 -5.26
N GLY A 410 -19.60 -61.22 -6.45
CA GLY A 410 -20.39 -60.54 -7.49
C GLY A 410 -20.83 -59.13 -7.04
N ASP A 411 -21.95 -58.66 -7.60
CA ASP A 411 -22.49 -57.32 -7.33
C ASP A 411 -23.27 -57.19 -6.01
N ASP A 412 -23.24 -58.21 -5.13
CA ASP A 412 -23.93 -58.21 -3.85
C ASP A 412 -23.19 -57.33 -2.83
N ARG A 413 -23.55 -56.02 -2.81
CA ARG A 413 -22.96 -55.00 -1.94
C ARG A 413 -23.11 -55.28 -0.45
N GLN A 414 -24.12 -56.10 -0.02
CA GLN A 414 -24.31 -56.42 1.41
C GLN A 414 -23.33 -57.48 1.90
N LYS A 415 -22.83 -58.36 1.03
CA LYS A 415 -21.80 -59.38 1.37
C LYS A 415 -20.37 -58.86 1.23
N LEU A 416 -20.17 -57.71 0.58
CA LEU A 416 -18.87 -57.05 0.39
C LEU A 416 -18.46 -56.17 1.58
N ASN A 417 -19.41 -55.77 2.42
CA ASN A 417 -19.20 -55.01 3.65
C ASN A 417 -19.12 -55.92 4.87
#